data_0c029882d14ce47eebcd9953624d0fac
#
_entry.id   0c029882d14ce47eebcd9953624d0fac
#
_cell.length_a   1.000
_cell.length_b   1.000
_cell.length_c   1.000
_cell.angle_alpha   90.00
_cell.angle_beta   90.00
_cell.angle_gamma   90.00
#
_symmetry.space_group_name_H-M   'P 1'
#
loop_
_entity.id
_entity.type
_entity.pdbx_description
1 polymer ?
#
loop_
_entity_poly.entity_id
_entity_poly.type
_entity_poly.pdbx_seq_one_letter_code
_entity_poly.pdbx_strand_id
1 'polypeptide(L)'
;MKTRADIYGKDVAEVVRIVTTYHHIRKDQILRLFPDNVSKIENLLSILSKEGRIQYEPETELYHDGTEESPSYAMRSALWVLADFIDKVEYHSIADFPSTLIFFAEGQLYEVIYVEPDKEALIEHALTMTEHDAEKRIVIVDTAEQIGRLSIPDVTAFCTVNIETGTVQYFKHDKED
;
A
#
# COMPACT_ATOMS: atom_id res chain seq x y z
N MET A 1 -0.26 10.06 -32.41
CA MET A 1 -1.61 9.77 -31.91
C MET A 1 -1.56 8.41 -31.21
N LYS A 2 -1.86 8.34 -29.90
CA LYS A 2 -1.87 7.05 -29.20
C LYS A 2 -3.05 6.20 -29.69
N THR A 3 -2.78 4.99 -30.12
CA THR A 3 -3.83 4.06 -30.56
C THR A 3 -4.55 3.46 -29.35
N ARG A 4 -5.75 2.89 -29.57
CA ARG A 4 -6.48 2.15 -28.53
C ARG A 4 -5.66 0.98 -27.98
N ALA A 5 -4.86 0.33 -28.83
CA ALA A 5 -3.95 -0.74 -28.44
C ALA A 5 -2.81 -0.25 -27.52
N ASP A 6 -2.27 0.96 -27.76
CA ASP A 6 -1.21 1.54 -26.92
C ASP A 6 -1.73 1.90 -25.52
N ILE A 7 -2.97 2.40 -25.44
CA ILE A 7 -3.61 2.75 -24.16
C ILE A 7 -3.92 1.48 -23.35
N TYR A 8 -4.46 0.45 -24.02
CA TYR A 8 -4.72 -0.84 -23.37
C TYR A 8 -3.43 -1.52 -22.89
N GLY A 9 -2.37 -1.44 -23.70
CA GLY A 9 -1.06 -2.01 -23.34
C GLY A 9 -0.45 -1.38 -22.09
N LYS A 10 -0.59 -0.07 -21.92
CA LYS A 10 -0.11 0.64 -20.73
C LYS A 10 -0.88 0.23 -19.48
N ASP A 11 -2.20 0.17 -19.53
CA ASP A 11 -3.00 -0.19 -18.35
C ASP A 11 -2.81 -1.66 -17.97
N VAL A 12 -2.71 -2.55 -18.97
CA VAL A 12 -2.36 -3.97 -18.73
C VAL A 12 -1.01 -4.09 -18.02
N ALA A 13 0.01 -3.40 -18.51
CA ALA A 13 1.33 -3.43 -17.92
C ALA A 13 1.31 -2.93 -16.46
N GLU A 14 0.54 -1.87 -16.19
CA GLU A 14 0.45 -1.30 -14.85
C GLU A 14 -0.32 -2.22 -13.88
N VAL A 15 -1.43 -2.82 -14.31
CA VAL A 15 -2.17 -3.80 -13.49
C VAL A 15 -1.29 -5.01 -13.16
N VAL A 16 -0.58 -5.56 -14.15
CA VAL A 16 0.35 -6.67 -13.92
C VAL A 16 1.48 -6.26 -12.98
N ARG A 17 2.04 -5.06 -13.17
CA ARG A 17 3.08 -4.52 -12.27
C ARG A 17 2.59 -4.46 -10.83
N ILE A 18 1.39 -3.94 -10.58
CA ILE A 18 0.82 -3.83 -9.24
C ILE A 18 0.66 -5.21 -8.60
N VAL A 19 0.07 -6.17 -9.31
CA VAL A 19 -0.14 -7.52 -8.78
C VAL A 19 1.20 -8.22 -8.50
N THR A 20 2.19 -8.08 -9.38
CA THR A 20 3.50 -8.68 -9.20
C THR A 20 4.37 -7.98 -8.14
N THR A 21 4.18 -6.68 -7.94
CA THR A 21 4.90 -5.91 -6.91
C THR A 21 4.41 -6.25 -5.51
N TYR A 22 3.09 -6.32 -5.33
CA TYR A 22 2.49 -6.52 -4.00
C TYR A 22 2.12 -7.97 -3.70
N HIS A 23 2.24 -8.86 -4.68
CA HIS A 23 1.97 -10.30 -4.64
C HIS A 23 0.52 -10.66 -4.33
N HIS A 24 -0.10 -10.05 -3.33
CA HIS A 24 -1.50 -10.23 -2.95
C HIS A 24 -2.17 -8.88 -2.79
N ILE A 25 -3.18 -8.62 -3.59
CA ILE A 25 -3.94 -7.36 -3.54
C ILE A 25 -5.42 -7.62 -3.80
N ARG A 26 -6.29 -7.04 -2.98
CA ARG A 26 -7.74 -7.18 -3.13
C ARG A 26 -8.23 -6.42 -4.38
N LYS A 27 -9.30 -6.95 -4.96
CA LYS A 27 -9.95 -6.32 -6.12
C LYS A 27 -10.31 -4.86 -5.83
N ASP A 28 -10.93 -4.58 -4.69
CA ASP A 28 -11.33 -3.22 -4.30
C ASP A 28 -10.13 -2.28 -4.09
N GLN A 29 -9.02 -2.79 -3.60
CA GLN A 29 -7.76 -2.01 -3.51
C GLN A 29 -7.24 -1.65 -4.90
N ILE A 30 -7.18 -2.63 -5.82
CA ILE A 30 -6.76 -2.34 -7.20
C ILE A 30 -7.65 -1.26 -7.82
N LEU A 31 -8.96 -1.36 -7.68
CA LEU A 31 -9.89 -0.38 -8.25
C LEU A 31 -9.71 1.02 -7.66
N ARG A 32 -9.37 1.11 -6.37
CA ARG A 32 -9.05 2.40 -5.72
C ARG A 32 -7.75 3.03 -6.24
N LEU A 33 -6.81 2.23 -6.74
CA LEU A 33 -5.60 2.74 -7.38
C LEU A 33 -5.84 3.29 -8.81
N PHE A 34 -7.01 3.05 -9.39
CA PHE A 34 -7.40 3.54 -10.73
C PHE A 34 -8.78 4.22 -10.70
N PRO A 35 -8.95 5.31 -9.95
CA PRO A 35 -10.27 5.89 -9.70
C PRO A 35 -10.98 6.36 -10.97
N ASP A 36 -10.24 6.80 -12.01
CA ASP A 36 -10.78 7.31 -13.26
C ASP A 36 -11.16 6.21 -14.28
N ASN A 37 -10.76 4.97 -14.03
CA ASN A 37 -10.84 3.87 -14.99
C ASN A 37 -11.46 2.57 -14.43
N VAL A 38 -12.27 2.64 -13.39
CA VAL A 38 -12.77 1.49 -12.63
C VAL A 38 -13.32 0.37 -13.53
N SER A 39 -14.29 0.67 -14.42
CA SER A 39 -14.91 -0.35 -15.29
C SER A 39 -13.90 -0.97 -16.26
N LYS A 40 -12.97 -0.18 -16.77
CA LYS A 40 -11.90 -0.67 -17.65
C LYS A 40 -10.98 -1.62 -16.93
N ILE A 41 -10.57 -1.28 -15.70
CA ILE A 41 -9.69 -2.12 -14.88
C ILE A 41 -10.39 -3.42 -14.47
N GLU A 42 -11.66 -3.39 -14.10
CA GLU A 42 -12.44 -4.61 -13.84
C GLU A 42 -12.43 -5.57 -15.05
N ASN A 43 -12.64 -5.06 -16.25
CA ASN A 43 -12.57 -5.85 -17.46
C ASN A 43 -11.16 -6.43 -17.69
N LEU A 44 -10.12 -5.63 -17.49
CA LEU A 44 -8.72 -6.09 -17.61
C LEU A 44 -8.39 -7.18 -16.62
N LEU A 45 -8.78 -7.04 -15.35
CA LEU A 45 -8.58 -8.06 -14.33
C LEU A 45 -9.22 -9.39 -14.71
N SER A 46 -10.45 -9.35 -15.25
CA SER A 46 -11.14 -10.54 -15.74
C SER A 46 -10.41 -11.20 -16.91
N ILE A 47 -9.93 -10.42 -17.88
CA ILE A 47 -9.19 -10.92 -19.04
C ILE A 47 -7.86 -11.54 -18.60
N LEU A 48 -7.07 -10.81 -17.81
CA LEU A 48 -5.75 -11.26 -17.34
C LEU A 48 -5.83 -12.53 -16.49
N SER A 49 -6.88 -12.66 -15.69
CA SER A 49 -7.14 -13.86 -14.90
C SER A 49 -7.48 -15.06 -15.80
N LYS A 50 -8.34 -14.87 -16.82
CA LYS A 50 -8.69 -15.91 -17.80
C LYS A 50 -7.50 -16.35 -18.64
N GLU A 51 -6.59 -15.43 -18.95
CA GLU A 51 -5.36 -15.70 -19.67
C GLU A 51 -4.26 -16.33 -18.79
N GLY A 52 -4.49 -16.44 -17.48
CA GLY A 52 -3.54 -16.99 -16.53
C GLY A 52 -2.33 -16.08 -16.24
N ARG A 53 -2.40 -14.80 -16.60
CA ARG A 53 -1.33 -13.82 -16.33
C ARG A 53 -1.32 -13.33 -14.88
N ILE A 54 -2.48 -13.34 -14.24
CA ILE A 54 -2.68 -13.16 -12.80
C ILE A 54 -3.65 -14.23 -12.33
N GLN A 55 -3.67 -14.51 -11.04
CA GLN A 55 -4.59 -15.47 -10.44
C GLN A 55 -5.58 -14.74 -9.55
N TYR A 56 -6.79 -15.26 -9.45
CA TYR A 56 -7.85 -14.71 -8.62
C TYR A 56 -8.41 -15.78 -7.68
N GLU A 57 -8.49 -15.44 -6.41
CA GLU A 57 -9.05 -16.28 -5.37
C GLU A 57 -10.42 -15.73 -4.94
N PRO A 58 -11.52 -16.38 -5.31
CA PRO A 58 -12.86 -15.84 -5.06
C PRO A 58 -13.24 -15.71 -3.59
N GLU A 59 -12.71 -16.60 -2.72
CA GLU A 59 -13.05 -16.61 -1.30
C GLU A 59 -12.50 -15.40 -0.55
N THR A 60 -11.34 -14.92 -0.95
CA THR A 60 -10.64 -13.77 -0.35
C THR A 60 -10.73 -12.50 -1.18
N GLU A 61 -11.22 -12.61 -2.42
CA GLU A 61 -11.22 -11.55 -3.44
C GLU A 61 -9.81 -11.00 -3.75
N LEU A 62 -8.77 -11.83 -3.54
CA LEU A 62 -7.40 -11.48 -3.82
C LEU A 62 -6.99 -11.83 -5.24
N TYR A 63 -6.29 -10.89 -5.88
CA TYR A 63 -5.46 -11.16 -7.05
C TYR A 63 -4.02 -11.38 -6.61
N HIS A 64 -3.33 -12.33 -7.22
CA HIS A 64 -1.95 -12.64 -6.92
C HIS A 64 -1.17 -13.12 -8.15
N ASP A 65 0.14 -13.14 -8.04
CA ASP A 65 1.07 -13.54 -9.11
C ASP A 65 1.46 -15.03 -9.08
N GLY A 66 0.77 -15.82 -8.26
CA GLY A 66 1.06 -17.25 -8.07
C GLY A 66 2.12 -17.54 -7.01
N THR A 67 2.56 -16.55 -6.23
CA THR A 67 3.45 -16.80 -5.09
C THR A 67 2.82 -17.74 -4.06
N GLU A 68 3.64 -18.56 -3.43
CA GLU A 68 3.23 -19.46 -2.34
C GLU A 68 3.22 -18.74 -0.96
N GLU A 69 3.70 -17.50 -0.91
CA GLU A 69 3.70 -16.73 0.32
C GLU A 69 2.26 -16.36 0.75
N SER A 70 2.05 -16.31 2.05
CA SER A 70 0.76 -15.87 2.60
C SER A 70 0.58 -14.36 2.45
N PRO A 71 -0.67 -13.88 2.28
CA PRO A 71 -0.97 -12.45 2.24
C PRO A 71 -0.50 -11.72 3.50
N SER A 72 0.27 -10.64 3.31
CA SER A 72 0.77 -9.82 4.42
C SER A 72 -0.30 -8.85 4.92
N TYR A 73 -0.60 -8.89 6.22
CA TYR A 73 -1.49 -7.92 6.87
C TYR A 73 -0.92 -6.49 6.78
N ALA A 74 0.37 -6.34 7.02
CA ALA A 74 1.07 -5.06 6.91
C ALA A 74 0.90 -4.44 5.51
N MET A 75 1.14 -5.22 4.46
CA MET A 75 0.99 -4.77 3.08
C MET A 75 -0.45 -4.43 2.73
N ARG A 76 -1.41 -5.27 3.14
CA ARG A 76 -2.85 -5.02 2.92
C ARG A 76 -3.31 -3.71 3.56
N SER A 77 -2.81 -3.43 4.77
CA SER A 77 -3.08 -2.17 5.48
C SER A 77 -2.41 -0.98 4.78
N ALA A 78 -1.13 -1.10 4.40
CA ALA A 78 -0.39 -0.05 3.73
C ALA A 78 -0.98 0.33 2.36
N LEU A 79 -1.53 -0.63 1.63
CA LEU A 79 -2.20 -0.38 0.35
C LEU A 79 -3.46 0.48 0.49
N TRP A 80 -4.20 0.40 1.59
CA TRP A 80 -5.31 1.30 1.86
C TRP A 80 -4.85 2.72 2.13
N VAL A 81 -3.73 2.89 2.82
CA VAL A 81 -3.09 4.20 3.00
C VAL A 81 -2.65 4.76 1.65
N LEU A 82 -1.98 3.97 0.84
CA LEU A 82 -1.58 4.38 -0.53
C LEU A 82 -2.80 4.84 -1.35
N ALA A 83 -3.91 4.10 -1.28
CA ALA A 83 -5.13 4.42 -2.02
C ALA A 83 -5.71 5.80 -1.65
N ASP A 84 -5.56 6.24 -0.40
CA ASP A 84 -6.00 7.57 0.03
C ASP A 84 -5.19 8.71 -0.60
N PHE A 85 -3.95 8.44 -1.00
CA PHE A 85 -3.05 9.42 -1.64
C PHE A 85 -2.97 9.29 -3.16
N ILE A 86 -3.66 8.31 -3.75
CA ILE A 86 -3.40 7.89 -5.14
C ILE A 86 -3.48 9.01 -6.17
N ASP A 87 -4.36 9.99 -5.98
CA ASP A 87 -4.51 11.14 -6.90
C ASP A 87 -3.25 12.01 -7.00
N LYS A 88 -2.36 11.92 -6.00
CA LYS A 88 -1.12 12.69 -5.90
C LYS A 88 0.13 11.83 -6.08
N VAL A 89 -0.03 10.52 -6.16
CA VAL A 89 1.08 9.57 -6.22
C VAL A 89 1.64 9.48 -7.64
N GLU A 90 2.93 9.73 -7.76
CA GLU A 90 3.68 9.61 -9.02
C GLU A 90 4.35 8.23 -9.15
N TYR A 91 4.75 7.64 -8.04
CA TYR A 91 5.41 6.33 -7.97
C TYR A 91 5.14 5.66 -6.62
N HIS A 92 5.05 4.34 -6.60
CA HIS A 92 4.94 3.56 -5.38
C HIS A 92 5.56 2.17 -5.55
N SER A 93 6.05 1.61 -4.44
CA SER A 93 6.65 0.26 -4.41
C SER A 93 6.65 -0.31 -3.00
N ILE A 94 7.00 -1.59 -2.89
CA ILE A 94 7.37 -2.18 -1.60
C ILE A 94 8.62 -1.51 -1.05
N ALA A 95 8.80 -1.60 0.25
CA ALA A 95 10.00 -1.10 0.94
C ALA A 95 10.65 -2.20 1.77
N ASP A 96 11.92 -1.99 2.11
CA ASP A 96 12.64 -2.85 3.03
C ASP A 96 12.22 -2.58 4.47
N PHE A 97 12.25 -3.65 5.30
CA PHE A 97 11.99 -3.53 6.72
C PHE A 97 12.87 -2.43 7.37
N PRO A 98 12.36 -1.57 8.25
CA PRO A 98 11.04 -1.63 8.92
C PRO A 98 9.88 -1.00 8.16
N SER A 99 10.12 -0.39 7.01
CA SER A 99 9.07 0.16 6.17
C SER A 99 8.34 -0.96 5.42
N THR A 100 7.05 -0.75 5.15
CA THR A 100 6.22 -1.70 4.40
C THR A 100 6.11 -1.31 2.95
N LEU A 101 5.90 -0.02 2.70
CA LEU A 101 5.64 0.55 1.39
C LEU A 101 6.18 1.97 1.33
N ILE A 102 6.63 2.38 0.16
CA ILE A 102 7.01 3.76 -0.14
C ILE A 102 6.20 4.30 -1.29
N PHE A 103 5.95 5.60 -1.29
CA PHE A 103 5.40 6.31 -2.43
C PHE A 103 5.92 7.73 -2.52
N PHE A 104 5.98 8.22 -3.74
CA PHE A 104 6.39 9.60 -4.04
C PHE A 104 5.16 10.41 -4.43
N ALA A 105 4.93 11.51 -3.74
CA ALA A 105 3.78 12.38 -3.95
C ALA A 105 4.16 13.84 -3.67
N GLU A 106 3.74 14.76 -4.55
CA GLU A 106 3.95 16.19 -4.38
C GLU A 106 5.43 16.59 -4.11
N GLY A 107 6.36 15.88 -4.76
CA GLY A 107 7.79 16.13 -4.63
C GLY A 107 8.42 15.61 -3.34
N GLN A 108 7.73 14.78 -2.57
CA GLN A 108 8.20 14.21 -1.30
C GLN A 108 8.09 12.69 -1.27
N LEU A 109 9.07 12.04 -0.66
CA LEU A 109 9.04 10.60 -0.43
C LEU A 109 8.35 10.29 0.91
N TYR A 110 7.32 9.47 0.83
CA TYR A 110 6.59 8.93 1.98
C TYR A 110 7.00 7.48 2.23
N GLU A 111 7.22 7.12 3.47
CA GLU A 111 7.29 5.74 3.90
C GLU A 111 6.09 5.39 4.78
N VAL A 112 5.57 4.20 4.59
CA VAL A 112 4.47 3.63 5.38
C VAL A 112 5.01 2.49 6.20
N ILE A 113 4.85 2.57 7.52
CA ILE A 113 5.34 1.59 8.48
C ILE A 113 4.15 0.99 9.21
N TYR A 114 4.04 -0.33 9.23
CA TYR A 114 3.10 -1.03 10.09
C TYR A 114 3.81 -1.50 11.36
N VAL A 115 3.25 -1.15 12.50
CA VAL A 115 3.74 -1.56 13.81
C VAL A 115 2.77 -2.56 14.42
N GLU A 116 3.14 -3.83 14.32
CA GLU A 116 2.39 -4.91 14.97
C GLU A 116 2.43 -4.73 16.50
N PRO A 117 1.31 -5.00 17.22
CA PRO A 117 1.31 -4.99 18.67
C PRO A 117 2.44 -5.83 19.27
N ASP A 118 3.07 -5.32 20.33
CA ASP A 118 4.23 -5.90 21.00
C ASP A 118 5.54 -5.93 20.18
N LYS A 119 5.55 -5.28 19.00
CA LYS A 119 6.74 -5.10 18.16
C LYS A 119 7.26 -3.65 18.13
N GLU A 120 6.72 -2.78 18.96
CA GLU A 120 7.06 -1.35 19.02
C GLU A 120 8.58 -1.14 19.16
N ALA A 121 9.19 -1.78 20.15
CA ALA A 121 10.63 -1.65 20.40
C ALA A 121 11.50 -2.19 19.24
N LEU A 122 11.04 -3.23 18.55
CA LEU A 122 11.74 -3.77 17.39
C LEU A 122 11.76 -2.77 16.23
N ILE A 123 10.62 -2.16 15.95
CA ILE A 123 10.50 -1.15 14.89
C ILE A 123 11.33 0.09 15.22
N GLU A 124 11.23 0.59 16.45
CA GLU A 124 12.02 1.74 16.90
C GLU A 124 13.52 1.48 16.78
N HIS A 125 13.98 0.31 17.21
CA HIS A 125 15.38 -0.08 17.08
C HIS A 125 15.80 -0.18 15.60
N ALA A 126 15.00 -0.82 14.77
CA ALA A 126 15.29 -0.94 13.34
C ALA A 126 15.40 0.44 12.67
N LEU A 127 14.54 1.37 13.03
CA LEU A 127 14.57 2.75 12.52
C LEU A 127 15.85 3.51 12.92
N THR A 128 16.46 3.19 14.07
CA THR A 128 17.73 3.80 14.47
C THR A 128 18.94 3.23 13.72
N MET A 129 18.80 2.01 13.18
CA MET A 129 19.89 1.30 12.48
C MET A 129 19.85 1.47 10.96
N THR A 130 18.80 2.06 10.42
CA THR A 130 18.59 2.21 8.99
C THR A 130 18.69 3.68 8.58
N GLU A 131 19.42 3.96 7.51
CA GLU A 131 19.37 5.29 6.87
C GLU A 131 18.02 5.43 6.15
N HIS A 132 17.36 6.54 6.38
CA HIS A 132 16.05 6.83 5.81
C HIS A 132 16.13 8.07 4.91
N ASP A 133 15.77 7.88 3.64
CA ASP A 133 15.65 8.97 2.68
C ASP A 133 14.24 9.59 2.68
N ALA A 134 13.30 9.00 3.42
CA ALA A 134 11.93 9.46 3.46
C ALA A 134 11.77 10.76 4.26
N GLU A 135 11.12 11.74 3.65
CA GLU A 135 10.83 13.04 4.26
C GLU A 135 9.55 13.03 5.09
N LYS A 136 8.68 12.07 4.83
CA LYS A 136 7.39 11.89 5.48
C LYS A 136 7.19 10.45 5.92
N ARG A 137 6.63 10.29 7.09
CA ARG A 137 6.40 8.97 7.68
C ARG A 137 4.96 8.83 8.15
N ILE A 138 4.28 7.80 7.67
CA ILE A 138 2.94 7.40 8.11
C ILE A 138 3.07 6.07 8.83
N VAL A 139 2.60 6.03 10.07
CA VAL A 139 2.70 4.85 10.92
C VAL A 139 1.33 4.25 11.15
N ILE A 140 1.15 3.01 10.72
CA ILE A 140 -0.07 2.22 10.94
C ILE A 140 0.07 1.46 12.24
N VAL A 141 -0.94 1.58 13.10
CA VAL A 141 -1.08 0.86 14.35
C VAL A 141 -2.42 0.12 14.39
N ASP A 142 -2.56 -0.91 15.20
CA ASP A 142 -3.82 -1.64 15.32
C ASP A 142 -4.82 -0.87 16.17
N THR A 143 -4.35 -0.18 17.20
CA THR A 143 -5.20 0.62 18.10
C THR A 143 -4.58 1.98 18.41
N ALA A 144 -5.42 2.96 18.71
CA ALA A 144 -4.96 4.31 19.05
C ALA A 144 -4.11 4.34 20.34
N GLU A 145 -4.35 3.42 21.29
CA GLU A 145 -3.59 3.31 22.53
C GLU A 145 -2.12 2.95 22.27
N GLN A 146 -1.84 2.25 21.18
CA GLN A 146 -0.48 1.88 20.79
C GLN A 146 0.39 3.11 20.48
N ILE A 147 -0.21 4.20 20.01
CA ILE A 147 0.49 5.46 19.68
C ILE A 147 1.27 5.98 20.90
N GLY A 148 0.68 5.92 22.09
CA GLY A 148 1.33 6.38 23.33
C GLY A 148 2.56 5.57 23.77
N ARG A 149 2.80 4.41 23.14
CA ARG A 149 3.97 3.55 23.41
C ARG A 149 5.08 3.75 22.40
N LEU A 150 4.84 4.51 21.33
CA LEU A 150 5.77 4.70 20.22
C LEU A 150 6.57 5.98 20.36
N SER A 151 7.87 5.88 20.12
CA SER A 151 8.82 6.99 20.05
C SER A 151 9.52 6.98 18.69
N ILE A 152 8.75 7.14 17.61
CA ILE A 152 9.25 7.15 16.25
C ILE A 152 9.47 8.61 15.81
N PRO A 153 10.67 8.97 15.34
CA PRO A 153 10.94 10.33 14.87
C PRO A 153 10.26 10.62 13.52
N ASP A 154 10.01 11.90 13.27
CA ASP A 154 9.56 12.43 11.98
C ASP A 154 8.23 11.84 11.48
N VAL A 155 7.37 11.41 12.38
CA VAL A 155 6.04 10.92 12.03
C VAL A 155 5.16 12.08 11.58
N THR A 156 4.60 11.97 10.38
CA THR A 156 3.64 12.93 9.83
C THR A 156 2.23 12.64 10.35
N ALA A 157 1.86 11.36 10.41
CA ALA A 157 0.60 10.90 10.93
C ALA A 157 0.68 9.46 11.43
N PHE A 158 -0.07 9.15 12.48
CA PHE A 158 -0.45 7.79 12.83
C PHE A 158 -1.80 7.47 12.22
N CYS A 159 -2.07 6.21 11.94
CA CYS A 159 -3.38 5.78 11.50
C CYS A 159 -3.72 4.36 11.93
N THR A 160 -5.01 4.06 11.98
CA THR A 160 -5.54 2.71 12.05
C THR A 160 -6.24 2.37 10.74
N VAL A 161 -6.20 1.12 10.33
CA VAL A 161 -6.79 0.66 9.07
C VAL A 161 -7.74 -0.51 9.33
N ASN A 162 -8.97 -0.38 8.85
CA ASN A 162 -9.87 -1.52 8.75
C ASN A 162 -9.65 -2.16 7.38
N ILE A 163 -8.99 -3.31 7.33
CA ILE A 163 -8.64 -3.98 6.06
C ILE A 163 -9.86 -4.51 5.29
N GLU A 164 -10.98 -4.74 5.96
CA GLU A 164 -12.20 -5.25 5.31
C GLU A 164 -12.98 -4.13 4.60
N THR A 165 -13.06 -2.97 5.22
CA THR A 165 -13.80 -1.81 4.68
C THR A 165 -12.93 -0.85 3.90
N GLY A 166 -11.61 -0.88 4.11
CA GLY A 166 -10.67 0.10 3.56
C GLY A 166 -10.70 1.46 4.25
N THR A 167 -11.35 1.56 5.41
CA THR A 167 -11.40 2.81 6.18
C THR A 167 -10.09 3.04 6.89
N VAL A 168 -9.48 4.20 6.68
CA VAL A 168 -8.28 4.66 7.36
C VAL A 168 -8.64 5.83 8.25
N GLN A 169 -8.32 5.72 9.54
CA GLN A 169 -8.50 6.79 10.50
C GLN A 169 -7.13 7.37 10.87
N TYR A 170 -6.92 8.64 10.57
CA TYR A 170 -5.67 9.36 10.84
C TYR A 170 -5.72 10.10 12.17
N PHE A 171 -4.58 10.07 12.87
CA PHE A 171 -4.32 10.82 14.09
C PHE A 171 -3.15 11.75 13.83
N LYS A 172 -3.30 13.05 14.08
CA LYS A 172 -2.20 14.00 13.99
C LYS A 172 -1.18 13.70 15.07
N HIS A 173 0.09 13.75 14.69
CA HIS A 173 1.16 13.80 15.66
C HIS A 173 1.37 15.26 16.04
N ASP A 174 0.83 15.66 17.20
CA ASP A 174 1.18 16.96 17.76
C ASP A 174 2.64 16.87 18.21
N LYS A 175 3.50 17.57 17.49
CA LYS A 175 4.86 17.80 17.98
C LYS A 175 4.69 18.66 19.23
N GLU A 176 4.90 18.08 20.40
CA GLU A 176 5.18 18.89 21.57
C GLU A 176 6.49 19.63 21.30
N ASP A 177 6.44 20.96 21.26
CA ASP A 177 7.57 21.89 21.14
C ASP A 177 8.54 21.72 22.34
#